data_7c96dd82b665ca6242e0571f4be3e45b
#
_entry.id   7c96dd82b665ca6242e0571f4be3e45b
#
_cell.length_a   1.000
_cell.length_b   1.000
_cell.length_c   1.000
_cell.angle_alpha   90.00
_cell.angle_beta   90.00
_cell.angle_gamma   90.00
#
_symmetry.space_group_name_H-M   'P 1'
#
loop_
_entity.id
_entity.type
_entity.pdbx_description
1 polymer ?
#
loop_
_entity_poly.entity_id
_entity_poly.type
_entity_poly.pdbx_seq_one_letter_code
_entity_poly.pdbx_strand_id
1 'polypeptide(L)'
;WTKAPFDDMNPASFSVRWEGILVPPVSGKYAIGGEAFKGFDIYIDGKKVVTGRKDDHDPRREYEFVELEAGKKYEIRFDFLQNNTEYAVARLVWDKPNDSMLKEAVDVAKNSDVVILCMGLSPSLEGEEMKVKVAGFDHGDRLDIKLPTVQTDLMKEIMKLGKPTVLVLLNGSAVAFNWEAENIPAILEAWYPGQAGGTAIADILFGDYNPSGRLPLTFYKSIDQIPAFDEYNMQGKTYRYFDK
;
A
#
# COMPACT_ATOMS: atom_id res chain seq x y z
N TRP A 1 14.54 0.62 -17.13
CA TRP A 1 15.47 1.18 -18.12
C TRP A 1 14.74 1.67 -19.37
N THR A 2 15.17 2.78 -19.93
CA THR A 2 14.74 3.30 -21.25
C THR A 2 15.72 2.92 -22.37
N LYS A 3 16.82 2.27 -22.02
CA LYS A 3 17.88 1.76 -22.90
C LYS A 3 18.30 0.37 -22.42
N ALA A 4 18.94 -0.40 -23.31
CA ALA A 4 19.63 -1.61 -22.87
C ALA A 4 20.74 -1.27 -21.86
N PRO A 5 21.06 -2.16 -20.90
CA PRO A 5 22.12 -1.93 -19.92
C PRO A 5 23.51 -1.72 -20.53
N PHE A 6 23.74 -2.24 -21.74
CA PHE A 6 25.01 -2.14 -22.49
C PHE A 6 24.74 -1.77 -23.95
N ASP A 7 25.66 -1.05 -24.59
CA ASP A 7 25.50 -0.52 -25.95
C ASP A 7 25.31 -1.62 -27.02
N ASP A 8 25.90 -2.80 -26.81
CA ASP A 8 25.79 -3.93 -27.74
C ASP A 8 24.57 -4.82 -27.55
N MET A 9 23.74 -4.48 -26.56
CA MET A 9 22.54 -5.27 -26.22
C MET A 9 21.32 -4.76 -26.94
N ASN A 10 20.51 -5.67 -27.50
CA ASN A 10 19.23 -5.29 -28.08
C ASN A 10 18.27 -4.78 -26.98
N PRO A 11 17.87 -3.50 -27.00
CA PRO A 11 17.03 -2.92 -25.94
C PRO A 11 15.63 -3.55 -25.87
N ALA A 12 15.16 -4.12 -26.97
CA ALA A 12 13.84 -4.74 -27.03
C ALA A 12 13.84 -6.22 -26.62
N SER A 13 15.00 -6.86 -26.48
CA SER A 13 15.06 -8.28 -26.13
C SER A 13 16.39 -8.61 -25.45
N PHE A 14 16.35 -8.79 -24.14
CA PHE A 14 17.50 -9.20 -23.32
C PHE A 14 17.05 -9.91 -22.05
N SER A 15 17.97 -10.60 -21.41
CA SER A 15 17.78 -11.19 -20.10
C SER A 15 18.90 -10.78 -19.15
N VAL A 16 18.54 -10.69 -17.85
CA VAL A 16 19.50 -10.39 -16.80
C VAL A 16 19.30 -11.37 -15.65
N ARG A 17 20.40 -11.82 -15.08
CA ARG A 17 20.41 -12.63 -13.86
C ARG A 17 21.16 -11.88 -12.78
N TRP A 18 20.52 -11.76 -11.62
CA TRP A 18 21.16 -11.31 -10.39
C TRP A 18 21.22 -12.47 -9.41
N GLU A 19 22.36 -12.63 -8.78
CA GLU A 19 22.60 -13.64 -7.75
C GLU A 19 23.18 -12.96 -6.52
N GLY A 20 22.78 -13.43 -5.33
CA GLY A 20 23.22 -12.85 -4.08
C GLY A 20 22.86 -13.72 -2.89
N ILE A 21 23.12 -13.18 -1.70
CA ILE A 21 22.77 -13.81 -0.44
C ILE A 21 21.72 -12.96 0.27
N LEU A 22 20.60 -13.58 0.61
CA LEU A 22 19.57 -13.02 1.44
C LEU A 22 19.78 -13.44 2.90
N VAL A 23 19.82 -12.48 3.81
CA VAL A 23 19.95 -12.73 5.25
C VAL A 23 18.78 -12.07 5.98
N PRO A 24 17.75 -12.83 6.37
CA PRO A 24 16.61 -12.29 7.07
C PRO A 24 16.99 -11.74 8.47
N PRO A 25 16.54 -10.55 8.86
CA PRO A 25 16.81 -10.01 10.19
C PRO A 25 15.96 -10.65 11.29
N VAL A 26 14.81 -11.24 10.96
CA VAL A 26 13.90 -11.94 11.88
C VAL A 26 13.43 -13.23 11.23
N SER A 27 13.05 -14.23 12.04
CA SER A 27 12.42 -15.46 11.52
C SER A 27 10.95 -15.22 11.24
N GLY A 28 10.41 -15.88 10.21
CA GLY A 28 8.98 -15.90 9.89
C GLY A 28 8.67 -15.91 8.40
N LYS A 29 7.41 -15.65 8.10
CA LYS A 29 6.83 -15.74 6.77
C LYS A 29 7.03 -14.43 6.01
N TYR A 30 8.00 -14.42 5.09
CA TYR A 30 8.32 -13.27 4.22
C TYR A 30 7.51 -13.31 2.94
N ALA A 31 7.04 -12.16 2.48
CA ALA A 31 6.60 -12.03 1.09
C ALA A 31 7.83 -11.73 0.23
N ILE A 32 8.18 -12.63 -0.68
CA ILE A 32 9.27 -12.48 -1.66
C ILE A 32 8.65 -12.32 -3.03
N GLY A 33 9.04 -11.28 -3.75
CA GLY A 33 8.42 -10.98 -5.03
C GLY A 33 9.30 -10.21 -5.99
N GLY A 34 8.75 -9.99 -7.17
CA GLY A 34 9.36 -9.17 -8.20
C GLY A 34 8.31 -8.29 -8.88
N GLU A 35 8.81 -7.23 -9.51
CA GLU A 35 8.04 -6.34 -10.36
C GLU A 35 8.74 -6.23 -11.70
N ALA A 36 8.04 -6.61 -12.78
CA ALA A 36 8.58 -6.53 -14.13
C ALA A 36 7.45 -6.44 -15.18
N PHE A 37 7.76 -5.87 -16.35
CA PHE A 37 6.79 -5.80 -17.46
C PHE A 37 6.52 -7.16 -18.09
N LYS A 38 7.51 -7.96 -18.43
CA LYS A 38 7.33 -9.18 -19.23
C LYS A 38 7.51 -10.46 -18.44
N GLY A 39 8.61 -10.62 -17.75
CA GLY A 39 8.79 -11.85 -17.00
C GLY A 39 9.96 -11.86 -16.06
N PHE A 40 9.78 -12.61 -14.99
CA PHE A 40 10.84 -12.90 -14.05
C PHE A 40 10.61 -14.25 -13.37
N ASP A 41 11.70 -14.84 -12.91
CA ASP A 41 11.67 -15.98 -12.01
C ASP A 41 12.57 -15.68 -10.80
N ILE A 42 12.10 -16.03 -9.61
CA ILE A 42 12.89 -15.91 -8.37
C ILE A 42 13.13 -17.31 -7.80
N TYR A 43 14.37 -17.54 -7.38
CA TYR A 43 14.79 -18.77 -6.76
C TYR A 43 15.43 -18.49 -5.40
N ILE A 44 15.17 -19.38 -4.43
CA ILE A 44 15.83 -19.41 -3.13
C ILE A 44 16.40 -20.80 -2.93
N ASP A 45 17.70 -20.89 -2.64
CA ASP A 45 18.47 -22.13 -2.51
C ASP A 45 18.23 -23.10 -3.71
N GLY A 46 18.25 -22.55 -4.92
CA GLY A 46 18.02 -23.27 -6.16
C GLY A 46 16.57 -23.65 -6.47
N LYS A 47 15.64 -23.50 -5.51
CA LYS A 47 14.21 -23.77 -5.70
C LYS A 47 13.50 -22.53 -6.23
N LYS A 48 12.77 -22.69 -7.34
CA LYS A 48 11.90 -21.61 -7.86
C LYS A 48 10.76 -21.35 -6.89
N VAL A 49 10.63 -20.09 -6.45
CA VAL A 49 9.61 -19.65 -5.48
C VAL A 49 8.57 -18.72 -6.11
N VAL A 50 8.96 -17.87 -7.05
CA VAL A 50 8.04 -16.95 -7.72
C VAL A 50 8.26 -17.00 -9.23
N THR A 51 7.17 -16.89 -9.98
CA THR A 51 7.18 -16.66 -11.43
C THR A 51 6.21 -15.53 -11.74
N GLY A 52 6.72 -14.46 -12.33
CA GLY A 52 5.92 -13.39 -12.90
C GLY A 52 6.02 -13.45 -14.43
N ARG A 53 4.94 -13.81 -15.13
CA ARG A 53 4.90 -13.85 -16.60
C ARG A 53 3.56 -13.34 -17.09
N LYS A 54 3.55 -12.19 -17.75
CA LYS A 54 2.35 -11.65 -18.41
C LYS A 54 2.72 -10.75 -19.58
N ASP A 55 1.81 -10.71 -20.55
CA ASP A 55 1.90 -9.87 -21.76
C ASP A 55 1.26 -8.48 -21.59
N ASP A 56 1.19 -7.96 -20.39
CA ASP A 56 0.48 -6.72 -20.10
C ASP A 56 1.39 -5.49 -20.25
N HIS A 57 0.77 -4.36 -20.54
CA HIS A 57 1.44 -3.08 -20.75
C HIS A 57 2.00 -2.44 -19.46
N ASP A 58 1.62 -2.95 -18.28
CA ASP A 58 2.06 -2.42 -16.99
C ASP A 58 2.98 -3.38 -16.24
N PRO A 59 3.98 -2.86 -15.50
CA PRO A 59 4.82 -3.69 -14.64
C PRO A 59 3.97 -4.28 -13.52
N ARG A 60 3.98 -5.59 -13.40
CA ARG A 60 3.22 -6.27 -12.35
C ARG A 60 4.13 -6.77 -11.25
N ARG A 61 3.58 -6.71 -10.05
CA ARG A 61 4.17 -7.28 -8.85
C ARG A 61 3.53 -8.63 -8.58
N GLU A 62 4.34 -9.68 -8.59
CA GLU A 62 3.95 -11.02 -8.16
C GLU A 62 4.84 -11.43 -7.00
N TYR A 63 4.27 -12.11 -6.01
CA TYR A 63 4.99 -12.55 -4.82
C TYR A 63 4.43 -13.86 -4.29
N GLU A 64 5.28 -14.57 -3.51
CA GLU A 64 4.90 -15.74 -2.75
C GLU A 64 5.44 -15.65 -1.34
N PHE A 65 4.80 -16.36 -0.44
CA PHE A 65 5.21 -16.40 0.95
C PHE A 65 6.23 -17.51 1.20
N VAL A 66 7.36 -17.17 1.82
CA VAL A 66 8.46 -18.08 2.12
C VAL A 66 8.83 -17.98 3.60
N GLU A 67 8.92 -19.13 4.29
CA GLU A 67 9.44 -19.17 5.66
C GLU A 67 10.96 -19.04 5.66
N LEU A 68 11.49 -18.05 6.38
CA LEU A 68 12.91 -17.78 6.49
C LEU A 68 13.31 -17.65 7.97
N GLU A 69 14.55 -18.05 8.28
CA GLU A 69 15.13 -18.04 9.63
C GLU A 69 16.09 -16.85 9.80
N ALA A 70 15.98 -16.13 10.92
CA ALA A 70 16.85 -14.99 11.23
C ALA A 70 18.34 -15.37 11.17
N GLY A 71 19.13 -14.54 10.49
CA GLY A 71 20.57 -14.69 10.39
C GLY A 71 21.06 -15.82 9.47
N LYS A 72 20.18 -16.70 9.00
CA LYS A 72 20.53 -17.74 8.04
C LYS A 72 20.76 -17.15 6.66
N LYS A 73 21.75 -17.66 5.95
CA LYS A 73 22.08 -17.24 4.58
C LYS A 73 21.31 -18.12 3.60
N TYR A 74 20.61 -17.48 2.68
CA TYR A 74 19.89 -18.11 1.58
C TYR A 74 20.47 -17.61 0.25
N GLU A 75 20.77 -18.50 -0.68
CA GLU A 75 21.12 -18.12 -2.05
C GLU A 75 19.86 -17.58 -2.74
N ILE A 76 19.88 -16.33 -3.20
CA ILE A 76 18.80 -15.75 -3.98
C ILE A 76 19.24 -15.48 -5.40
N ARG A 77 18.40 -15.89 -6.36
CA ARG A 77 18.57 -15.60 -7.78
C ARG A 77 17.32 -14.99 -8.35
N PHE A 78 17.48 -13.89 -9.09
CA PHE A 78 16.41 -13.21 -9.81
C PHE A 78 16.75 -13.22 -11.31
N ASP A 79 15.98 -13.96 -12.10
CA ASP A 79 16.09 -14.03 -13.55
C ASP A 79 15.03 -13.11 -14.16
N PHE A 80 15.43 -12.12 -14.94
CA PHE A 80 14.57 -11.17 -15.63
C PHE A 80 14.63 -11.38 -17.13
N LEU A 81 13.48 -11.28 -17.79
CA LEU A 81 13.34 -11.35 -19.23
C LEU A 81 12.64 -10.09 -19.75
N GLN A 82 13.34 -9.35 -20.61
CA GLN A 82 12.77 -8.27 -21.41
C GLN A 82 12.46 -8.82 -22.82
N ASN A 83 11.24 -8.57 -23.29
CA ASN A 83 10.83 -8.95 -24.63
C ASN A 83 9.85 -7.93 -25.19
N ASN A 84 10.31 -7.18 -26.21
CA ASN A 84 9.53 -6.28 -27.05
C ASN A 84 8.71 -5.21 -26.30
N THR A 85 9.35 -4.43 -25.41
CA THR A 85 8.76 -3.24 -24.78
C THR A 85 9.69 -2.04 -24.88
N GLU A 86 9.11 -0.84 -24.86
CA GLU A 86 9.88 0.41 -24.84
C GLU A 86 10.56 0.68 -23.50
N TYR A 87 10.06 0.04 -22.42
CA TYR A 87 10.58 0.22 -21.07
C TYR A 87 10.88 -1.12 -20.41
N ALA A 88 11.99 -1.18 -19.69
CA ALA A 88 12.32 -2.33 -18.87
C ALA A 88 12.29 -1.94 -17.39
N VAL A 89 11.51 -2.67 -16.61
CA VAL A 89 11.48 -2.59 -15.14
C VAL A 89 11.80 -3.97 -14.61
N ALA A 90 12.75 -4.02 -13.68
CA ALA A 90 13.03 -5.21 -12.90
C ALA A 90 13.34 -4.78 -11.46
N ARG A 91 12.53 -5.23 -10.53
CA ARG A 91 12.66 -4.94 -9.11
C ARG A 91 12.43 -6.21 -8.31
N LEU A 92 13.42 -6.60 -7.51
CA LEU A 92 13.23 -7.59 -6.45
C LEU A 92 12.62 -6.88 -5.23
N VAL A 93 11.57 -7.43 -4.68
CA VAL A 93 10.88 -6.89 -3.49
C VAL A 93 10.75 -7.98 -2.43
N TRP A 94 10.79 -7.57 -1.17
CA TRP A 94 10.49 -8.44 -0.06
C TRP A 94 9.90 -7.64 1.10
N ASP A 95 8.98 -8.27 1.86
CA ASP A 95 8.42 -7.70 3.06
C ASP A 95 8.66 -8.64 4.24
N LYS A 96 9.02 -8.05 5.40
CA LYS A 96 9.17 -8.78 6.66
C LYS A 96 7.82 -9.35 7.11
N PRO A 97 7.82 -10.35 8.02
CA PRO A 97 6.59 -10.82 8.66
C PRO A 97 5.81 -9.64 9.29
N ASN A 98 4.49 -9.60 9.09
CA ASN A 98 3.64 -8.50 9.56
C ASN A 98 3.79 -8.23 11.07
N ASP A 99 3.88 -9.29 11.89
CA ASP A 99 4.04 -9.15 13.35
C ASP A 99 5.34 -8.41 13.73
N SER A 100 6.42 -8.60 12.97
CA SER A 100 7.67 -7.89 13.22
C SER A 100 7.58 -6.41 12.84
N MET A 101 6.87 -6.07 11.78
CA MET A 101 6.65 -4.68 11.36
C MET A 101 5.74 -3.94 12.34
N LEU A 102 4.67 -4.59 12.80
CA LEU A 102 3.78 -4.04 13.83
C LEU A 102 4.55 -3.73 15.10
N LYS A 103 5.35 -4.69 15.59
CA LYS A 103 6.18 -4.50 16.78
C LYS A 103 7.18 -3.36 16.60
N GLU A 104 7.86 -3.27 15.47
CA GLU A 104 8.82 -2.19 15.18
C GLU A 104 8.14 -0.82 15.20
N ALA A 105 6.95 -0.69 14.58
CA ALA A 105 6.17 0.54 14.58
C ALA A 105 5.73 0.95 15.98
N VAL A 106 5.27 0.00 16.81
CA VAL A 106 4.87 0.24 18.20
C VAL A 106 6.08 0.64 19.05
N ASP A 107 7.24 -0.01 18.88
CA ASP A 107 8.46 0.33 19.60
C ASP A 107 8.97 1.75 19.25
N VAL A 108 8.88 2.16 17.99
CA VAL A 108 9.19 3.55 17.56
C VAL A 108 8.22 4.54 18.20
N ALA A 109 6.93 4.28 18.12
CA ALA A 109 5.90 5.14 18.71
C ALA A 109 6.04 5.29 20.23
N LYS A 110 6.39 4.21 20.94
CA LYS A 110 6.64 4.23 22.38
C LYS A 110 7.73 5.20 22.79
N ASN A 111 8.76 5.35 21.95
CA ASN A 111 9.92 6.22 22.19
C ASN A 111 9.75 7.64 21.60
N SER A 112 8.58 7.97 21.07
CA SER A 112 8.24 9.28 20.50
C SER A 112 7.37 10.08 21.46
N ASP A 113 7.42 11.42 21.35
CA ASP A 113 6.56 12.31 22.14
C ASP A 113 5.17 12.46 21.52
N VAL A 114 5.09 12.42 20.19
CA VAL A 114 3.88 12.53 19.38
C VAL A 114 3.92 11.51 18.27
N VAL A 115 2.78 10.96 17.92
CA VAL A 115 2.65 10.02 16.79
C VAL A 115 1.79 10.63 15.70
N ILE A 116 2.30 10.66 14.47
CA ILE A 116 1.57 11.05 13.27
C ILE A 116 1.38 9.79 12.42
N LEU A 117 0.14 9.37 12.24
CA LEU A 117 -0.24 8.20 11.49
C LEU A 117 -0.71 8.62 10.09
N CYS A 118 0.08 8.37 9.06
CA CYS A 118 -0.31 8.56 7.67
C CYS A 118 -0.90 7.24 7.15
N MET A 119 -2.23 7.16 7.11
CA MET A 119 -2.98 5.96 6.77
C MET A 119 -3.96 6.27 5.64
N GLY A 120 -4.53 5.24 5.06
CA GLY A 120 -5.53 5.40 4.02
C GLY A 120 -5.39 4.38 2.89
N LEU A 121 -5.73 4.80 1.71
CA LEU A 121 -5.68 4.01 0.50
C LEU A 121 -4.55 4.52 -0.40
N SER A 122 -4.42 3.92 -1.58
CA SER A 122 -3.47 4.38 -2.58
C SER A 122 -4.03 4.12 -3.98
N PRO A 123 -3.59 4.85 -4.99
CA PRO A 123 -3.96 4.57 -6.38
C PRO A 123 -3.61 3.14 -6.82
N SER A 124 -2.65 2.49 -6.15
CA SER A 124 -2.31 1.07 -6.40
C SER A 124 -3.33 0.08 -5.84
N LEU A 125 -4.19 0.51 -4.91
CA LEU A 125 -5.32 -0.29 -4.39
C LEU A 125 -6.61 0.02 -5.13
N GLU A 126 -6.86 1.29 -5.43
CA GLU A 126 -8.06 1.78 -6.12
C GLU A 126 -7.83 1.96 -7.65
N GLY A 127 -6.89 1.22 -8.23
CA GLY A 127 -6.57 1.31 -9.65
C GLY A 127 -7.62 0.61 -10.52
N GLU A 128 -8.12 1.32 -11.52
CA GLU A 128 -9.08 0.81 -12.51
C GLU A 128 -8.51 -0.39 -13.25
N GLU A 129 -9.31 -1.46 -13.39
CA GLU A 129 -8.96 -2.72 -14.08
C GLU A 129 -7.68 -3.42 -13.56
N MET A 130 -7.17 -3.00 -12.39
CA MET A 130 -5.98 -3.60 -11.79
C MET A 130 -6.33 -4.89 -11.05
N LYS A 131 -5.47 -5.92 -11.16
CA LYS A 131 -5.60 -7.17 -10.38
C LYS A 131 -5.08 -6.97 -8.96
N VAL A 132 -5.87 -6.34 -8.12
CA VAL A 132 -5.58 -6.15 -6.70
C VAL A 132 -5.99 -7.40 -5.92
N LYS A 133 -5.03 -8.00 -5.19
CA LYS A 133 -5.26 -9.18 -4.33
C LYS A 133 -5.26 -8.77 -2.86
N VAL A 134 -6.07 -7.79 -2.50
CA VAL A 134 -6.20 -7.29 -1.14
C VAL A 134 -7.65 -7.45 -0.70
N ALA A 135 -7.87 -7.90 0.53
CA ALA A 135 -9.21 -8.03 1.08
C ALA A 135 -9.94 -6.68 1.04
N GLY A 136 -11.18 -6.67 0.57
CA GLY A 136 -11.98 -5.47 0.39
C GLY A 136 -11.86 -4.81 -0.99
N PHE A 137 -11.11 -5.43 -1.92
CA PHE A 137 -10.96 -4.95 -3.30
C PHE A 137 -11.17 -6.07 -4.31
N ASP A 138 -11.77 -5.73 -5.45
CA ASP A 138 -11.87 -6.58 -6.62
C ASP A 138 -11.51 -5.77 -7.87
N HIS A 139 -10.46 -6.17 -8.58
CA HIS A 139 -9.93 -5.46 -9.77
C HIS A 139 -9.67 -3.95 -9.56
N GLY A 140 -9.41 -3.53 -8.32
CA GLY A 140 -9.25 -2.13 -7.95
C GLY A 140 -10.54 -1.48 -7.44
N ASP A 141 -11.70 -2.08 -7.69
CA ASP A 141 -12.98 -1.64 -7.14
C ASP A 141 -13.10 -2.01 -5.66
N ARG A 142 -13.72 -1.15 -4.89
CA ARG A 142 -13.94 -1.38 -3.46
C ARG A 142 -15.17 -2.24 -3.20
N LEU A 143 -14.96 -3.35 -2.48
CA LEU A 143 -16.04 -4.19 -1.97
C LEU A 143 -16.50 -3.77 -0.55
N ASP A 144 -15.69 -2.99 0.16
CA ASP A 144 -15.99 -2.41 1.48
C ASP A 144 -15.40 -1.00 1.53
N ILE A 145 -15.97 -0.14 2.35
CA ILE A 145 -15.50 1.24 2.55
C ILE A 145 -14.59 1.43 3.76
N LYS A 146 -14.25 0.36 4.47
CA LYS A 146 -13.31 0.38 5.60
C LYS A 146 -11.86 0.56 5.15
N LEU A 147 -11.04 1.03 6.08
CA LEU A 147 -9.59 0.96 5.93
C LEU A 147 -9.10 -0.50 5.93
N PRO A 148 -7.97 -0.81 5.30
CA PRO A 148 -7.34 -2.12 5.43
C PRO A 148 -7.13 -2.51 6.90
N THR A 149 -7.53 -3.72 7.29
CA THR A 149 -7.52 -4.18 8.68
C THR A 149 -6.17 -4.00 9.37
N VAL A 150 -5.07 -4.21 8.65
CA VAL A 150 -3.70 -4.04 9.17
C VAL A 150 -3.43 -2.61 9.66
N GLN A 151 -4.04 -1.61 9.03
CA GLN A 151 -3.92 -0.20 9.46
C GLN A 151 -4.71 0.06 10.73
N THR A 152 -5.96 -0.42 10.79
CA THR A 152 -6.80 -0.28 12.00
C THR A 152 -6.17 -1.02 13.18
N ASP A 153 -5.58 -2.19 12.97
CA ASP A 153 -4.90 -2.93 14.03
C ASP A 153 -3.66 -2.19 14.54
N LEU A 154 -2.84 -1.62 13.65
CA LEU A 154 -1.72 -0.77 14.04
C LEU A 154 -2.20 0.45 14.86
N MET A 155 -3.23 1.15 14.40
CA MET A 155 -3.78 2.31 15.12
C MET A 155 -4.25 1.92 16.52
N LYS A 156 -4.92 0.79 16.68
CA LYS A 156 -5.34 0.27 18.00
C LYS A 156 -4.17 0.00 18.93
N GLU A 157 -3.09 -0.59 18.43
CA GLU A 157 -1.89 -0.84 19.25
C GLU A 157 -1.19 0.48 19.65
N ILE A 158 -1.11 1.45 18.74
CA ILE A 158 -0.54 2.78 19.01
C ILE A 158 -1.35 3.52 20.08
N MET A 159 -2.68 3.50 19.99
CA MET A 159 -3.55 4.20 20.95
C MET A 159 -3.42 3.65 22.37
N LYS A 160 -3.08 2.37 22.55
CA LYS A 160 -2.78 1.80 23.89
C LYS A 160 -1.57 2.45 24.60
N LEU A 161 -0.69 3.11 23.85
CA LEU A 161 0.50 3.78 24.39
C LEU A 161 0.17 5.10 25.10
N GLY A 162 -1.04 5.65 24.88
CA GLY A 162 -1.49 6.91 25.47
C GLY A 162 -0.70 8.14 25.00
N LYS A 163 -0.05 8.07 23.86
CA LYS A 163 0.68 9.18 23.26
C LYS A 163 -0.26 10.13 22.49
N PRO A 164 0.03 11.44 22.47
CA PRO A 164 -0.65 12.34 21.55
C PRO A 164 -0.54 11.81 20.11
N THR A 165 -1.68 11.61 19.47
CA THR A 165 -1.74 10.95 18.16
C THR A 165 -2.61 11.75 17.21
N VAL A 166 -2.13 11.94 15.98
CA VAL A 166 -2.86 12.55 14.86
C VAL A 166 -2.95 11.54 13.73
N LEU A 167 -4.13 11.35 13.18
CA LEU A 167 -4.36 10.57 11.97
C LEU A 167 -4.44 11.50 10.75
N VAL A 168 -3.61 11.27 9.76
CA VAL A 168 -3.69 11.88 8.43
C VAL A 168 -4.23 10.82 7.48
N LEU A 169 -5.46 11.03 6.99
CA LEU A 169 -6.11 10.14 6.03
C LEU A 169 -5.75 10.54 4.60
N LEU A 170 -5.28 9.57 3.84
CA LEU A 170 -4.88 9.68 2.44
C LEU A 170 -5.73 8.72 1.62
N ASN A 171 -6.75 9.21 0.95
CA ASN A 171 -7.72 8.39 0.18
C ASN A 171 -8.33 9.20 -0.95
N GLY A 172 -8.80 8.53 -2.00
CA GLY A 172 -9.46 9.16 -3.15
C GLY A 172 -10.99 9.12 -3.05
N SER A 173 -11.54 8.25 -2.20
CA SER A 173 -12.96 8.04 -1.98
C SER A 173 -13.28 8.00 -0.48
N ALA A 174 -14.55 8.14 -0.10
CA ALA A 174 -14.96 8.08 1.30
C ALA A 174 -14.55 6.76 1.96
N VAL A 175 -14.07 6.84 3.20
CA VAL A 175 -13.74 5.68 4.03
C VAL A 175 -14.57 5.68 5.31
N ALA A 176 -14.98 4.51 5.79
CA ALA A 176 -15.58 4.35 7.11
C ALA A 176 -14.46 4.25 8.14
N PHE A 177 -14.34 5.25 9.01
CA PHE A 177 -13.32 5.33 10.08
C PHE A 177 -13.97 5.55 11.46
N ASN A 178 -15.01 4.77 11.74
CA ASN A 178 -15.83 4.94 12.95
C ASN A 178 -15.01 4.81 14.24
N TRP A 179 -14.22 3.75 14.34
CA TRP A 179 -13.37 3.52 15.51
C TRP A 179 -12.33 4.63 15.67
N GLU A 180 -11.74 5.05 14.57
CA GLU A 180 -10.73 6.11 14.52
C GLU A 180 -11.33 7.45 14.98
N ALA A 181 -12.54 7.78 14.52
CA ALA A 181 -13.25 9.00 14.91
C ALA A 181 -13.60 9.05 16.41
N GLU A 182 -13.80 7.90 17.05
CA GLU A 182 -14.11 7.81 18.48
C GLU A 182 -12.84 7.77 19.36
N ASN A 183 -11.71 7.30 18.84
CA ASN A 183 -10.53 6.96 19.63
C ASN A 183 -9.29 7.83 19.35
N ILE A 184 -9.19 8.45 18.18
CA ILE A 184 -8.04 9.27 17.81
C ILE A 184 -8.40 10.76 17.98
N PRO A 185 -7.62 11.52 18.79
CA PRO A 185 -7.96 12.89 19.18
C PRO A 185 -8.05 13.89 18.02
N ALA A 186 -7.27 13.69 16.96
CA ALA A 186 -7.22 14.59 15.80
C ALA A 186 -7.11 13.79 14.50
N ILE A 187 -7.95 14.13 13.52
CA ILE A 187 -7.98 13.50 12.21
C ILE A 187 -7.95 14.60 11.15
N LEU A 188 -7.01 14.49 10.22
CA LEU A 188 -6.87 15.36 9.05
C LEU A 188 -7.15 14.55 7.78
N GLU A 189 -8.20 14.92 7.04
CA GLU A 189 -8.48 14.38 5.72
C GLU A 189 -7.63 15.12 4.67
N ALA A 190 -6.67 14.42 4.07
CA ALA A 190 -5.70 15.00 3.15
C ALA A 190 -5.90 14.58 1.68
N TRP A 191 -6.82 13.64 1.42
CA TRP A 191 -7.09 13.07 0.10
C TRP A 191 -5.81 12.50 -0.55
N TYR A 192 -5.75 12.43 -1.87
CA TYR A 192 -4.50 12.18 -2.62
C TYR A 192 -3.87 13.54 -2.96
N PRO A 193 -2.92 14.01 -2.14
CA PRO A 193 -2.37 15.35 -2.29
C PRO A 193 -1.43 15.42 -3.50
N GLY A 194 -1.32 16.62 -4.07
CA GLY A 194 -0.38 16.88 -5.16
C GLY A 194 1.06 17.10 -4.69
N GLN A 195 1.87 17.73 -5.53
CA GLN A 195 3.32 17.93 -5.32
C GLN A 195 3.66 18.57 -3.97
N ALA A 196 2.88 19.54 -3.51
CA ALA A 196 3.11 20.25 -2.25
C ALA A 196 2.35 19.66 -1.05
N GLY A 197 1.80 18.45 -1.19
CA GLY A 197 0.96 17.82 -0.16
C GLY A 197 1.63 17.66 1.20
N GLY A 198 2.89 17.23 1.21
CA GLY A 198 3.66 17.10 2.45
C GLY A 198 3.84 18.44 3.17
N THR A 199 4.12 19.52 2.45
CA THR A 199 4.21 20.88 3.01
C THR A 199 2.88 21.32 3.59
N ALA A 200 1.78 21.18 2.83
CA ALA A 200 0.46 21.58 3.27
C ALA A 200 0.00 20.82 4.54
N ILE A 201 0.29 19.53 4.63
CA ILE A 201 0.02 18.73 5.83
C ILE A 201 0.87 19.22 7.00
N ALA A 202 2.17 19.47 6.79
CA ALA A 202 3.06 19.96 7.82
C ALA A 202 2.61 21.33 8.36
N ASP A 203 2.28 22.28 7.48
CA ASP A 203 1.81 23.62 7.86
C ASP A 203 0.57 23.55 8.77
N ILE A 204 -0.33 22.59 8.54
CA ILE A 204 -1.50 22.35 9.39
C ILE A 204 -1.08 21.75 10.73
N LEU A 205 -0.23 20.71 10.71
CA LEU A 205 0.18 19.98 11.93
C LEU A 205 1.00 20.88 12.88
N PHE A 206 1.81 21.79 12.34
CA PHE A 206 2.60 22.72 13.13
C PHE A 206 1.92 24.07 13.40
N GLY A 207 0.72 24.29 12.86
CA GLY A 207 -0.11 25.44 13.16
C GLY A 207 0.19 26.68 12.32
N ASP A 208 1.00 26.54 11.26
CA ASP A 208 1.31 27.62 10.32
C ASP A 208 0.09 27.97 9.45
N TYR A 209 -0.83 27.01 9.27
CA TYR A 209 -2.08 27.20 8.53
C TYR A 209 -3.26 26.54 9.26
N ASN A 210 -4.37 27.27 9.37
CA ASN A 210 -5.61 26.72 9.92
C ASN A 210 -6.49 26.14 8.79
N PRO A 211 -6.77 24.83 8.78
CA PRO A 211 -7.50 24.20 7.67
C PRO A 211 -8.92 24.73 7.55
N SER A 212 -9.27 25.24 6.37
CA SER A 212 -10.57 25.81 6.04
C SER A 212 -11.45 24.89 5.20
N GLY A 213 -10.91 23.78 4.70
CA GLY A 213 -11.60 22.78 3.90
C GLY A 213 -12.75 22.11 4.65
N ARG A 214 -13.73 21.61 3.88
CA ARG A 214 -14.85 20.81 4.36
C ARG A 214 -14.99 19.60 3.44
N LEU A 215 -15.55 18.50 3.98
CA LEU A 215 -15.80 17.30 3.18
C LEU A 215 -16.77 17.62 2.05
N PRO A 216 -16.44 17.35 0.79
CA PRO A 216 -17.30 17.63 -0.37
C PRO A 216 -18.39 16.57 -0.57
N LEU A 217 -18.32 15.46 0.17
CA LEU A 217 -19.23 14.32 0.06
C LEU A 217 -19.51 13.70 1.42
N THR A 218 -20.51 12.83 1.49
CA THR A 218 -20.88 12.11 2.71
C THR A 218 -19.93 10.93 2.95
N PHE A 219 -19.39 10.83 4.16
CA PHE A 219 -18.67 9.67 4.65
C PHE A 219 -19.65 8.78 5.42
N TYR A 220 -19.89 7.59 4.91
CA TYR A 220 -20.80 6.63 5.51
C TYR A 220 -20.12 5.81 6.61
N LYS A 221 -20.88 5.37 7.61
CA LYS A 221 -20.39 4.49 8.67
C LYS A 221 -20.22 3.04 8.24
N SER A 222 -20.99 2.61 7.25
CA SER A 222 -20.90 1.26 6.68
C SER A 222 -21.41 1.23 5.24
N ILE A 223 -21.05 0.18 4.54
CA ILE A 223 -21.54 -0.08 3.19
C ILE A 223 -23.08 -0.23 3.14
N ASP A 224 -23.70 -0.67 4.24
CA ASP A 224 -25.16 -0.83 4.33
C ASP A 224 -25.93 0.48 4.23
N GLN A 225 -25.26 1.62 4.44
CA GLN A 225 -25.84 2.95 4.29
C GLN A 225 -25.76 3.48 2.86
N ILE A 226 -25.03 2.80 1.98
CA ILE A 226 -24.92 3.20 0.58
C ILE A 226 -26.16 2.71 -0.17
N PRO A 227 -26.91 3.60 -0.87
CA PRO A 227 -28.02 3.20 -1.70
C PRO A 227 -27.62 2.19 -2.79
N ALA A 228 -28.61 1.44 -3.30
CA ALA A 228 -28.38 0.52 -4.41
C ALA A 228 -27.71 1.24 -5.61
N PHE A 229 -26.85 0.54 -6.32
CA PHE A 229 -26.05 1.11 -7.41
C PHE A 229 -26.88 1.76 -8.53
N ASP A 230 -28.06 1.20 -8.82
CA ASP A 230 -29.02 1.67 -9.81
C ASP A 230 -30.01 2.73 -9.29
N GLU A 231 -29.91 3.10 -8.02
CA GLU A 231 -30.75 4.14 -7.41
C GLU A 231 -30.14 5.52 -7.66
N TYR A 232 -30.74 6.32 -8.52
CA TYR A 232 -30.26 7.65 -8.91
C TYR A 232 -31.00 8.82 -8.25
N ASN A 233 -32.00 8.56 -7.39
CA ASN A 233 -32.64 9.61 -6.62
C ASN A 233 -31.68 10.24 -5.62
N MET A 234 -31.86 11.52 -5.33
CA MET A 234 -31.05 12.23 -4.34
C MET A 234 -31.54 12.05 -2.91
N GLN A 235 -32.75 11.50 -2.72
CA GLN A 235 -33.30 11.25 -1.41
C GLN A 235 -32.48 10.27 -0.61
N GLY A 236 -32.15 10.59 0.63
CA GLY A 236 -31.28 9.77 1.49
C GLY A 236 -29.79 9.78 1.10
N LYS A 237 -29.40 10.57 0.09
CA LYS A 237 -28.02 10.75 -0.33
C LYS A 237 -27.52 12.15 0.01
N THR A 238 -26.24 12.30 0.19
CA THR A 238 -25.55 13.55 0.52
C THR A 238 -25.96 14.15 1.87
N TYR A 239 -25.17 15.08 2.38
CA TYR A 239 -25.41 15.77 3.66
C TYR A 239 -26.78 16.47 3.78
N ARG A 240 -27.46 16.71 2.66
CA ARG A 240 -28.77 17.41 2.64
C ARG A 240 -29.92 16.48 2.97
N TYR A 241 -29.83 15.23 2.61
CA TYR A 241 -30.94 14.28 2.62
C TYR A 241 -30.61 12.98 3.40
N PHE A 242 -29.41 12.87 3.91
CA PHE A 242 -28.98 11.72 4.69
C PHE A 242 -29.31 11.97 6.17
N ASP A 243 -30.15 11.14 6.76
CA ASP A 243 -30.48 11.19 8.19
C ASP A 243 -29.29 10.73 9.01
N LYS A 244 -28.86 11.52 9.99
CA LYS A 244 -27.67 11.28 10.83
C LYS A 244 -27.91 10.21 11.88
#